data_658a0eaba34c03e937f73f0361869c17
#
_entry.id   658a0eaba34c03e937f73f0361869c17
#
_cell.length_a   1.000
_cell.length_b   1.000
_cell.length_c   1.000
_cell.angle_alpha   90.00
_cell.angle_beta   90.00
_cell.angle_gamma   90.00
#
_symmetry.space_group_name_H-M   'P 1'
#
loop_
_entity.id
_entity.type
_entity.pdbx_description
1 polymer ?
#
loop_
_entity_poly.entity_id
_entity_poly.type
_entity_poly.pdbx_seq_one_letter_code
_entity_poly.pdbx_strand_id
1 'polypeptide(L)'
;GLGDVYKRQLYEQIAAKNEEKISKYMSMYKWAYRVVGLVIAGLALIGAAALRWIMPDVPAATAYTVYGLNVVSTLCSYFLITRRLMYTCTQQGYRCTQIDFCCNVLTSLAKIAVSLWFPNYVLYFSVTIFFNVTANLLIARRFRKDFPYVHDVKVTVNDFKDLGIFHDLRYFLVHLSLIHISEPTRL
;
A
#
# COMPACT_ATOMS: atom_id res chain seq x y z
N GLY A 1 -2.22 9.90 13.74
CA GLY A 1 -1.08 9.02 13.42
C GLY A 1 -0.07 9.69 12.50
N LEU A 2 1.09 9.06 12.30
CA LEU A 2 2.20 9.59 11.48
C LEU A 2 1.73 10.07 10.09
N GLY A 3 0.83 9.31 9.46
CA GLY A 3 0.25 9.68 8.18
C GLY A 3 -0.58 10.96 8.20
N ASP A 4 -1.08 11.39 9.33
CA ASP A 4 -1.97 12.55 9.41
C ASP A 4 -1.19 13.86 9.50
N VAL A 5 -0.02 13.85 10.14
CA VAL A 5 0.90 15.00 10.18
C VAL A 5 1.39 15.32 8.77
N TYR A 6 1.78 14.29 8.01
CA TYR A 6 2.26 14.48 6.63
C TYR A 6 1.14 14.88 5.67
N LYS A 7 -0.06 14.33 5.85
CA LYS A 7 -1.24 14.79 5.09
C LYS A 7 -1.48 16.27 5.31
N ARG A 8 -1.33 16.75 6.56
CA ARG A 8 -1.52 18.17 6.89
C ARG A 8 -0.56 19.07 6.12
N GLN A 9 0.73 18.72 6.08
CA GLN A 9 1.73 19.47 5.31
C GLN A 9 1.42 19.45 3.79
N LEU A 10 0.97 18.32 3.26
CA LEU A 10 0.58 18.22 1.86
C LEU A 10 -0.69 19.04 1.57
N TYR A 11 -1.67 19.08 2.48
CA TYR A 11 -2.87 19.92 2.35
C TYR A 11 -2.53 21.40 2.24
N GLU A 12 -1.59 21.91 3.06
CA GLU A 12 -1.15 23.29 3.02
C GLU A 12 -0.54 23.66 1.66
N GLN A 13 0.28 22.78 1.10
CA GLN A 13 0.91 23.01 -0.21
C GLN A 13 -0.10 22.91 -1.37
N ILE A 14 -1.10 22.02 -1.26
CA ILE A 14 -2.19 21.93 -2.23
C ILE A 14 -3.04 23.22 -2.20
N ALA A 15 -3.34 23.73 -1.00
CA ALA A 15 -4.07 24.98 -0.84
C ALA A 15 -3.27 26.18 -1.40
N ALA A 16 -1.96 26.19 -1.20
CA ALA A 16 -1.05 27.20 -1.73
C ALA A 16 -0.75 27.03 -3.24
N LYS A 17 -1.23 25.95 -3.90
CA LYS A 17 -0.96 25.61 -5.31
C LYS A 17 0.53 25.56 -5.65
N ASN A 18 1.38 25.15 -4.70
CA ASN A 18 2.82 25.06 -4.91
C ASN A 18 3.20 23.70 -5.50
N GLU A 19 3.19 23.60 -6.82
CA GLU A 19 3.41 22.37 -7.58
C GLU A 19 4.79 21.74 -7.32
N GLU A 20 5.83 22.55 -7.12
CA GLU A 20 7.19 22.08 -6.83
C GLU A 20 7.25 21.37 -5.47
N LYS A 21 6.71 22.00 -4.44
CA LYS A 21 6.65 21.38 -3.10
C LYS A 21 5.76 20.15 -3.07
N ILE A 22 4.61 20.17 -3.76
CA ILE A 22 3.75 19.00 -3.90
C ILE A 22 4.53 17.83 -4.51
N SER A 23 5.26 18.07 -5.60
CA SER A 23 6.08 17.05 -6.26
C SER A 23 7.20 16.53 -5.34
N LYS A 24 7.83 17.41 -4.57
CA LYS A 24 8.85 17.04 -3.57
C LYS A 24 8.26 16.14 -2.48
N TYR A 25 7.16 16.53 -1.86
CA TYR A 25 6.47 15.71 -0.83
C TYR A 25 6.02 14.36 -1.39
N MET A 26 5.42 14.33 -2.57
CA MET A 26 4.98 13.09 -3.22
C MET A 26 6.16 12.15 -3.52
N SER A 27 7.32 12.68 -3.91
CA SER A 27 8.54 11.91 -4.14
C SER A 27 9.10 11.35 -2.83
N MET A 28 9.02 12.10 -1.72
CA MET A 28 9.41 11.62 -0.39
C MET A 28 8.52 10.48 0.09
N TYR A 29 7.19 10.61 -0.06
CA TYR A 29 6.26 9.52 0.24
C TYR A 29 6.56 8.27 -0.59
N LYS A 30 6.81 8.45 -1.88
CA LYS A 30 7.16 7.34 -2.78
C LYS A 30 8.42 6.62 -2.31
N TRP A 31 9.42 7.35 -1.84
CA TRP A 31 10.63 6.77 -1.28
C TRP A 31 10.36 6.03 0.04
N ALA A 32 9.63 6.64 0.97
CA ALA A 32 9.27 6.03 2.25
C ALA A 32 8.49 4.71 2.05
N TYR A 33 7.49 4.71 1.18
CA TYR A 33 6.72 3.49 0.88
C TYR A 33 7.55 2.43 0.14
N ARG A 34 8.56 2.81 -0.63
CA ARG A 34 9.52 1.85 -1.21
C ARG A 34 10.35 1.18 -0.13
N VAL A 35 10.83 1.94 0.85
CA VAL A 35 11.58 1.37 1.99
C VAL A 35 10.69 0.39 2.77
N VAL A 36 9.45 0.79 3.09
CA VAL A 36 8.49 -0.11 3.75
C VAL A 36 8.23 -1.36 2.89
N GLY A 37 8.06 -1.21 1.59
CA GLY A 37 7.90 -2.33 0.66
C GLY A 37 9.10 -3.29 0.68
N LEU A 38 10.33 -2.78 0.75
CA LEU A 38 11.55 -3.59 0.87
C LEU A 38 11.62 -4.34 2.20
N VAL A 39 11.23 -3.69 3.30
CA VAL A 39 11.14 -4.36 4.62
C VAL A 39 10.11 -5.49 4.57
N ILE A 40 8.93 -5.24 4.00
CA ILE A 40 7.90 -6.27 3.82
C ILE A 40 8.41 -7.42 2.93
N ALA A 41 9.14 -7.12 1.85
CA ALA A 41 9.76 -8.16 1.01
C ALA A 41 10.75 -9.01 1.80
N GLY A 42 11.59 -8.40 2.64
CA GLY A 42 12.51 -9.11 3.52
C GLY A 42 11.78 -10.01 4.52
N LEU A 43 10.73 -9.49 5.18
CA LEU A 43 9.90 -10.28 6.10
C LEU A 43 9.16 -11.42 5.37
N ALA A 44 8.73 -11.19 4.13
CA ALA A 44 8.11 -12.21 3.31
C ALA A 44 9.08 -13.35 2.95
N LEU A 45 10.37 -13.07 2.74
CA LEU A 45 11.37 -14.12 2.54
C LEU A 45 11.54 -14.98 3.80
N ILE A 46 11.55 -14.37 4.98
CA ILE A 46 11.59 -15.09 6.27
C ILE A 46 10.31 -15.93 6.44
N GLY A 47 9.15 -15.36 6.13
CA GLY A 47 7.86 -16.07 6.17
C GLY A 47 7.82 -17.25 5.20
N ALA A 48 8.42 -17.12 4.00
CA ALA A 48 8.53 -18.22 3.05
C ALA A 48 9.35 -19.40 3.62
N ALA A 49 10.44 -19.14 4.32
CA ALA A 49 11.22 -20.17 4.99
C ALA A 49 10.43 -20.91 6.07
N ALA A 50 9.56 -20.20 6.81
CA ALA A 50 8.71 -20.76 7.87
C ALA A 50 7.45 -21.46 7.33
N LEU A 51 7.10 -21.31 6.06
CA LEU A 51 5.82 -21.72 5.48
C LEU A 51 5.54 -23.23 5.67
N ARG A 52 6.58 -24.04 5.54
CA ARG A 52 6.48 -25.51 5.74
C ARG A 52 6.15 -25.92 7.18
N TRP A 53 6.52 -25.09 8.13
CA TRP A 53 6.22 -25.33 9.55
C TRP A 53 4.81 -24.87 9.91
N ILE A 54 4.34 -23.81 9.23
CA ILE A 54 3.02 -23.21 9.48
C ILE A 54 1.90 -24.03 8.80
N MET A 55 2.17 -24.58 7.59
CA MET A 55 1.19 -25.30 6.78
C MET A 55 1.74 -26.68 6.34
N PRO A 56 1.93 -27.64 7.27
CA PRO A 56 2.51 -28.95 6.94
C PRO A 56 1.58 -29.79 6.03
N ASP A 57 0.27 -29.63 6.17
CA ASP A 57 -0.75 -30.44 5.50
C ASP A 57 -1.06 -29.98 4.06
N VAL A 58 -0.58 -28.77 3.67
CA VAL A 58 -0.81 -28.23 2.33
C VAL A 58 0.34 -28.65 1.39
N PRO A 59 0.05 -29.13 0.14
CA PRO A 59 1.07 -29.39 -0.87
C PRO A 59 2.00 -28.18 -1.05
N ALA A 60 3.31 -28.41 -0.94
CA ALA A 60 4.31 -27.34 -0.93
C ALA A 60 4.15 -26.40 -2.15
N ALA A 61 3.97 -26.95 -3.35
CA ALA A 61 3.79 -26.19 -4.57
C ALA A 61 2.61 -25.20 -4.45
N THR A 62 1.47 -25.65 -3.94
CA THR A 62 0.28 -24.80 -3.76
C THR A 62 0.53 -23.72 -2.70
N ALA A 63 1.11 -24.08 -1.55
CA ALA A 63 1.40 -23.16 -0.47
C ALA A 63 2.34 -22.03 -0.92
N TYR A 64 3.47 -22.36 -1.55
CA TYR A 64 4.42 -21.36 -2.05
C TYR A 64 3.86 -20.52 -3.18
N THR A 65 3.05 -21.10 -4.09
CA THR A 65 2.43 -20.33 -5.18
C THR A 65 1.45 -19.31 -4.63
N VAL A 66 0.52 -19.72 -3.76
CA VAL A 66 -0.47 -18.82 -3.17
C VAL A 66 0.23 -17.74 -2.32
N TYR A 67 1.22 -18.13 -1.52
CA TYR A 67 2.01 -17.20 -0.72
C TYR A 67 2.73 -16.17 -1.60
N GLY A 68 3.46 -16.62 -2.61
CA GLY A 68 4.18 -15.74 -3.53
C GLY A 68 3.27 -14.76 -4.27
N LEU A 69 2.12 -15.24 -4.74
CA LEU A 69 1.10 -14.40 -5.37
C LEU A 69 0.60 -13.31 -4.42
N ASN A 70 0.32 -13.64 -3.15
CA ASN A 70 -0.10 -12.64 -2.15
C ASN A 70 1.01 -11.62 -1.83
N VAL A 71 2.26 -12.07 -1.72
CA VAL A 71 3.41 -11.18 -1.52
C VAL A 71 3.55 -10.20 -2.68
N VAL A 72 3.47 -10.68 -3.93
CA VAL A 72 3.53 -9.83 -5.14
C VAL A 72 2.39 -8.82 -5.14
N SER A 73 1.16 -9.23 -4.83
CA SER A 73 0.00 -8.33 -4.73
C SER A 73 0.21 -7.23 -3.68
N THR A 74 0.72 -7.61 -2.52
CA THR A 74 1.02 -6.68 -1.43
C THR A 74 2.08 -5.66 -1.86
N LEU A 75 3.20 -6.11 -2.42
CA LEU A 75 4.27 -5.24 -2.88
C LEU A 75 3.78 -4.27 -3.97
N CYS A 76 3.01 -4.75 -4.95
CA CYS A 76 2.40 -3.90 -5.97
C CYS A 76 1.54 -2.80 -5.35
N SER A 77 0.75 -3.13 -4.32
CA SER A 77 -0.08 -2.16 -3.62
C SER A 77 0.75 -1.09 -2.90
N TYR A 78 1.84 -1.48 -2.23
CA TYR A 78 2.73 -0.53 -1.55
C TYR A 78 3.45 0.41 -2.52
N PHE A 79 3.87 -0.06 -3.68
CA PHE A 79 4.52 0.80 -4.68
C PHE A 79 3.58 1.80 -5.34
N LEU A 80 2.27 1.55 -5.31
CA LEU A 80 1.27 2.38 -5.98
C LEU A 80 0.42 3.23 -5.02
N ILE A 81 0.53 3.01 -3.70
CA ILE A 81 -0.30 3.65 -2.66
C ILE A 81 -0.15 5.19 -2.64
N THR A 82 1.02 5.72 -2.99
CA THR A 82 1.29 7.16 -2.99
C THR A 82 0.35 7.94 -3.91
N ARG A 83 -0.08 7.33 -5.01
CA ARG A 83 -1.02 7.96 -5.95
C ARG A 83 -2.41 8.10 -5.34
N ARG A 84 -2.84 7.14 -4.53
CA ARG A 84 -4.11 7.19 -3.78
C ARG A 84 -4.08 8.28 -2.72
N LEU A 85 -2.92 8.51 -2.11
CA LEU A 85 -2.74 9.56 -1.11
C LEU A 85 -3.07 10.94 -1.69
N MET A 86 -2.61 11.26 -2.90
CA MET A 86 -2.91 12.52 -3.56
C MET A 86 -4.41 12.71 -3.78
N TYR A 87 -5.12 11.67 -4.24
CA TYR A 87 -6.58 11.72 -4.37
C TYR A 87 -7.28 11.96 -3.04
N THR A 88 -6.79 11.37 -1.96
CA THR A 88 -7.31 11.61 -0.61
C THR A 88 -7.08 13.06 -0.19
N CYS A 89 -5.88 13.58 -0.40
CA CYS A 89 -5.52 14.95 -0.03
C CYS A 89 -6.25 16.02 -0.88
N THR A 90 -6.64 15.71 -2.10
CA THR A 90 -7.45 16.61 -2.94
C THR A 90 -8.97 16.40 -2.77
N GLN A 91 -9.41 15.64 -1.77
CA GLN A 91 -10.82 15.26 -1.54
C GLN A 91 -11.47 14.54 -2.73
N GLN A 92 -10.68 13.99 -3.63
CA GLN A 92 -11.14 13.23 -4.80
C GLN A 92 -11.02 11.71 -4.60
N GLY A 93 -10.96 11.24 -3.35
CA GLY A 93 -10.84 9.83 -3.00
C GLY A 93 -11.93 8.94 -3.62
N TYR A 94 -13.14 9.50 -3.85
CA TYR A 94 -14.25 8.82 -4.51
C TYR A 94 -13.87 8.24 -5.89
N ARG A 95 -12.93 8.85 -6.61
CA ARG A 95 -12.45 8.34 -7.92
C ARG A 95 -11.70 7.02 -7.79
N CYS A 96 -10.90 6.87 -6.71
CA CYS A 96 -10.25 5.60 -6.41
C CYS A 96 -11.29 4.56 -5.98
N THR A 97 -12.23 4.95 -5.10
CA THR A 97 -13.29 4.07 -4.61
C THR A 97 -14.18 3.54 -5.74
N GLN A 98 -14.50 4.35 -6.74
CA GLN A 98 -15.25 3.90 -7.92
C GLN A 98 -14.52 2.80 -8.69
N ILE A 99 -13.22 2.97 -8.95
CA ILE A 99 -12.40 1.97 -9.65
C ILE A 99 -12.31 0.69 -8.81
N ASP A 100 -12.05 0.83 -7.50
CA ASP A 100 -11.97 -0.29 -6.58
C ASP A 100 -13.29 -1.05 -6.51
N PHE A 101 -14.42 -0.36 -6.45
CA PHE A 101 -15.75 -0.97 -6.44
C PHE A 101 -16.00 -1.79 -7.70
N CYS A 102 -15.77 -1.22 -8.88
CA CYS A 102 -15.93 -1.96 -10.14
C CYS A 102 -15.02 -3.20 -10.19
N CYS A 103 -13.74 -3.06 -9.82
CA CYS A 103 -12.82 -4.20 -9.80
C CYS A 103 -13.23 -5.25 -8.77
N ASN A 104 -13.73 -4.86 -7.58
CA ASN A 104 -14.19 -5.79 -6.56
C ASN A 104 -15.44 -6.57 -7.00
N VAL A 105 -16.39 -5.92 -7.67
CA VAL A 105 -17.57 -6.60 -8.23
C VAL A 105 -17.12 -7.63 -9.28
N LEU A 106 -16.25 -7.23 -10.21
CA LEU A 106 -15.71 -8.15 -11.22
C LEU A 106 -14.93 -9.31 -10.58
N THR A 107 -14.15 -9.04 -9.54
CA THR A 107 -13.44 -10.05 -8.76
C THR A 107 -14.41 -11.06 -8.16
N SER A 108 -15.50 -10.58 -7.56
CA SER A 108 -16.49 -11.44 -6.92
C SER A 108 -17.21 -12.33 -7.94
N LEU A 109 -17.62 -11.77 -9.06
CA LEU A 109 -18.24 -12.52 -10.16
C LEU A 109 -17.29 -13.59 -10.73
N ALA A 110 -16.04 -13.21 -10.99
CA ALA A 110 -15.03 -14.13 -11.50
C ALA A 110 -14.72 -15.25 -10.49
N LYS A 111 -14.68 -14.94 -9.19
CA LYS A 111 -14.50 -15.96 -8.13
C LYS A 111 -15.65 -16.96 -8.08
N ILE A 112 -16.89 -16.48 -8.20
CA ILE A 112 -18.06 -17.38 -8.27
C ILE A 112 -17.94 -18.28 -9.50
N ALA A 113 -17.62 -17.74 -10.67
CA ALA A 113 -17.45 -18.53 -11.88
C ALA A 113 -16.33 -19.57 -11.75
N VAL A 114 -15.17 -19.20 -11.19
CA VAL A 114 -14.06 -20.12 -10.92
C VAL A 114 -14.48 -21.22 -9.96
N SER A 115 -15.21 -20.90 -8.89
CA SER A 115 -15.65 -21.88 -7.91
C SER A 115 -16.64 -22.89 -8.47
N LEU A 116 -17.47 -22.47 -9.43
CA LEU A 116 -18.48 -23.35 -10.06
C LEU A 116 -17.89 -24.25 -11.16
N TRP A 117 -16.96 -23.72 -11.97
CA TRP A 117 -16.49 -24.42 -13.16
C TRP A 117 -15.10 -25.04 -12.99
N PHE A 118 -14.25 -24.43 -12.18
CA PHE A 118 -12.86 -24.85 -12.00
C PHE A 118 -12.46 -24.71 -10.54
N PRO A 119 -12.81 -25.64 -9.63
CA PRO A 119 -12.52 -25.56 -8.20
C PRO A 119 -11.01 -25.70 -7.94
N ASN A 120 -10.26 -24.64 -8.27
CA ASN A 120 -8.81 -24.56 -8.10
C ASN A 120 -8.44 -23.33 -7.26
N TYR A 121 -7.84 -23.58 -6.11
CA TYR A 121 -7.44 -22.52 -5.17
C TYR A 121 -6.44 -21.53 -5.79
N VAL A 122 -5.51 -22.00 -6.60
CA VAL A 122 -4.51 -21.13 -7.24
C VAL A 122 -5.20 -20.16 -8.21
N LEU A 123 -6.15 -20.65 -9.01
CA LEU A 123 -6.92 -19.83 -9.94
C LEU A 123 -7.78 -18.80 -9.18
N TYR A 124 -8.42 -19.22 -8.09
CA TYR A 124 -9.22 -18.34 -7.23
C TYR A 124 -8.42 -17.16 -6.67
N PHE A 125 -7.21 -17.41 -6.15
CA PHE A 125 -6.32 -16.37 -5.66
C PHE A 125 -5.74 -15.53 -6.79
N SER A 126 -5.40 -16.13 -7.92
CA SER A 126 -4.87 -15.41 -9.10
C SER A 126 -5.85 -14.37 -9.63
N VAL A 127 -7.15 -14.68 -9.66
CA VAL A 127 -8.22 -13.74 -10.05
C VAL A 127 -8.21 -12.51 -9.13
N THR A 128 -8.10 -12.72 -7.82
CA THR A 128 -8.05 -11.61 -6.85
C THR A 128 -6.88 -10.68 -7.11
N ILE A 129 -5.70 -11.27 -7.33
CA ILE A 129 -4.47 -10.53 -7.55
C ILE A 129 -4.53 -9.77 -8.88
N PHE A 130 -5.03 -10.42 -9.93
CA PHE A 130 -5.19 -9.80 -11.24
C PHE A 130 -6.05 -8.52 -11.17
N PHE A 131 -7.22 -8.58 -10.55
CA PHE A 131 -8.09 -7.40 -10.43
C PHE A 131 -7.53 -6.35 -9.47
N ASN A 132 -6.83 -6.74 -8.40
CA ASN A 132 -6.17 -5.81 -7.50
C ASN A 132 -5.06 -5.03 -8.23
N VAL A 133 -4.21 -5.72 -8.97
CA VAL A 133 -3.16 -5.08 -9.78
C VAL A 133 -3.79 -4.20 -10.87
N THR A 134 -4.86 -4.66 -11.51
CA THR A 134 -5.59 -3.89 -12.52
C THR A 134 -6.17 -2.60 -11.94
N ALA A 135 -6.81 -2.65 -10.77
CA ALA A 135 -7.32 -1.46 -10.09
C ALA A 135 -6.20 -0.45 -9.81
N ASN A 136 -5.09 -0.92 -9.29
CA ASN A 136 -3.93 -0.07 -9.01
C ASN A 136 -3.33 0.54 -10.29
N LEU A 137 -3.28 -0.19 -11.40
CA LEU A 137 -2.80 0.32 -12.69
C LEU A 137 -3.78 1.34 -13.29
N LEU A 138 -5.08 1.13 -13.18
CA LEU A 138 -6.10 2.08 -13.62
C LEU A 138 -6.01 3.39 -12.84
N ILE A 139 -5.88 3.33 -11.52
CA ILE A 139 -5.66 4.50 -10.67
C ILE A 139 -4.36 5.21 -11.07
N ALA A 140 -3.30 4.44 -11.35
CA ALA A 140 -2.03 5.00 -11.77
C ALA A 140 -2.09 5.71 -13.12
N ARG A 141 -2.87 5.18 -14.07
CA ARG A 141 -3.09 5.83 -15.37
C ARG A 141 -3.92 7.10 -15.23
N ARG A 142 -4.97 7.04 -14.42
CA ARG A 142 -5.83 8.20 -14.16
C ARG A 142 -5.07 9.31 -13.45
N PHE A 143 -4.23 8.97 -12.48
CA PHE A 143 -3.40 9.90 -11.75
C PHE A 143 -2.53 10.77 -12.69
N ARG A 144 -1.92 10.19 -13.72
CA ARG A 144 -1.11 10.94 -14.69
C ARG A 144 -1.91 11.95 -15.51
N LYS A 145 -3.23 11.71 -15.69
CA LYS A 145 -4.13 12.63 -16.39
C LYS A 145 -4.65 13.73 -15.46
N ASP A 146 -4.98 13.37 -14.24
CA ASP A 146 -5.59 14.29 -13.27
C ASP A 146 -4.55 15.23 -12.62
N PHE A 147 -3.28 14.77 -12.49
CA PHE A 147 -2.18 15.50 -11.84
C PHE A 147 -0.91 15.52 -12.70
N PRO A 148 -0.96 16.15 -13.91
CA PRO A 148 0.17 16.17 -14.82
C PRO A 148 1.37 16.95 -14.29
N TYR A 149 1.16 17.86 -13.34
CA TYR A 149 2.19 18.68 -12.72
C TYR A 149 3.01 17.93 -11.64
N VAL A 150 2.57 16.76 -11.19
CA VAL A 150 3.30 15.99 -10.19
C VAL A 150 4.40 15.18 -10.88
N HIS A 151 5.65 15.60 -10.66
CA HIS A 151 6.84 14.98 -11.23
C HIS A 151 7.69 14.30 -10.16
N ASP A 152 8.46 13.29 -10.57
CA ASP A 152 9.43 12.65 -9.69
C ASP A 152 10.64 13.58 -9.47
N VAL A 153 10.85 14.04 -8.25
CA VAL A 153 11.98 14.87 -7.85
C VAL A 153 12.99 14.00 -7.08
N LYS A 154 14.29 14.26 -7.29
CA LYS A 154 15.34 13.59 -6.50
C LYS A 154 15.24 14.09 -5.06
N VAL A 155 15.09 13.15 -4.14
CA VAL A 155 14.98 13.42 -2.70
C VAL A 155 16.26 12.96 -2.03
N THR A 156 16.83 13.82 -1.20
CA THR A 156 18.04 13.56 -0.41
C THR A 156 17.67 13.26 1.03
N VAL A 157 18.52 12.50 1.74
CA VAL A 157 18.30 12.17 3.16
C VAL A 157 18.14 13.42 4.04
N ASN A 158 18.78 14.54 3.67
CA ASN A 158 18.64 15.81 4.38
C ASN A 158 17.23 16.39 4.29
N ASP A 159 16.52 16.17 3.17
CA ASP A 159 15.14 16.63 3.00
C ASP A 159 14.19 15.98 4.02
N PHE A 160 14.50 14.76 4.48
CA PHE A 160 13.74 14.08 5.53
C PHE A 160 14.02 14.61 6.93
N LYS A 161 15.21 15.16 7.18
CA LYS A 161 15.55 15.79 8.47
C LYS A 161 14.82 17.10 8.64
N ASP A 162 14.74 17.90 7.59
CA ASP A 162 14.05 19.20 7.60
C ASP A 162 12.54 19.07 7.87
N LEU A 163 11.96 17.92 7.60
CA LEU A 163 10.54 17.62 7.83
C LEU A 163 10.24 17.03 9.21
N GLY A 164 11.26 16.83 10.06
CA GLY A 164 11.06 16.27 11.41
C GLY A 164 10.60 14.81 11.44
N ILE A 165 10.68 14.08 10.31
CA ILE A 165 10.18 12.70 10.13
C ILE A 165 10.76 11.76 11.19
N PHE A 166 12.04 11.88 11.50
CA PHE A 166 12.70 11.07 12.53
C PHE A 166 12.20 11.38 13.94
N HIS A 167 11.86 12.63 14.20
CA HIS A 167 11.28 13.06 15.47
C HIS A 167 9.89 12.44 15.65
N ASP A 168 9.05 12.53 14.63
CA ASP A 168 7.68 12.00 14.67
C ASP A 168 7.66 10.46 14.70
N LEU A 169 8.60 9.79 14.02
CA LEU A 169 8.77 8.33 14.09
C LEU A 169 9.12 7.87 15.52
N ARG A 170 9.98 8.62 16.19
CA ARG A 170 10.36 8.36 17.58
C ARG A 170 9.15 8.54 18.53
N TYR A 171 8.38 9.61 18.34
CA TYR A 171 7.14 9.84 19.09
C TYR A 171 6.11 8.72 18.86
N PHE A 172 5.98 8.27 17.62
CA PHE A 172 5.07 7.18 17.28
C PHE A 172 5.49 5.86 17.92
N LEU A 173 6.78 5.52 17.91
CA LEU A 173 7.30 4.32 18.57
C LEU A 173 7.10 4.37 20.09
N VAL A 174 7.34 5.54 20.71
CA VAL A 174 7.09 5.75 22.15
C VAL A 174 5.60 5.65 22.47
N HIS A 175 4.73 6.22 21.63
CA HIS A 175 3.28 6.17 21.82
C HIS A 175 2.72 4.75 21.65
N LEU A 176 3.24 3.98 20.71
CA LEU A 176 2.86 2.57 20.51
C LEU A 176 3.28 1.70 21.72
N SER A 177 4.48 1.94 22.26
CA SER A 177 4.94 1.24 23.48
C SER A 177 4.12 1.65 24.71
N LEU A 178 3.69 2.90 24.82
CA LEU A 178 2.83 3.36 25.93
C LEU A 178 1.42 2.81 25.84
N ILE A 179 0.83 2.66 24.64
CA ILE A 179 -0.49 2.05 24.47
C ILE A 179 -0.44 0.58 24.85
N HIS A 180 0.62 -0.15 24.50
CA HIS A 180 0.79 -1.55 24.91
C HIS A 180 1.00 -1.74 26.41
N ILE A 181 1.51 -0.72 27.12
CA ILE A 181 1.70 -0.74 28.58
C ILE A 181 0.41 -0.31 29.30
N SER A 182 -0.45 0.48 28.68
CA SER A 182 -1.66 1.05 29.32
C SER A 182 -2.94 0.26 29.06
N GLU A 183 -2.92 -0.84 28.30
CA GLU A 183 -4.00 -1.83 28.32
C GLU A 183 -3.67 -2.95 29.34
N PRO A 184 -4.00 -2.77 30.64
CA PRO A 184 -4.06 -3.91 31.54
C PRO A 184 -5.28 -4.71 31.14
N THR A 185 -5.08 -5.94 30.65
CA THR A 185 -5.99 -7.06 30.69
C THR A 185 -7.25 -6.77 31.53
N ARG A 186 -8.34 -6.39 30.87
CA ARG A 186 -9.66 -6.64 31.42
C ARG A 186 -10.04 -8.08 31.08
N LEU A 187 -9.74 -8.98 32.02
CA LEU A 187 -10.42 -10.24 32.15
C LEU A 187 -11.86 -9.99 32.57
#